data_b4d40364abe62f36186fddc168bc2e0e
#
_entry.id   b4d40364abe62f36186fddc168bc2e0e
#
_cell.length_a   1.000
_cell.length_b   1.000
_cell.length_c   1.000
_cell.angle_alpha   90.00
_cell.angle_beta   90.00
_cell.angle_gamma   90.00
#
_symmetry.space_group_name_H-M   'P 1'
#
loop_
_entity.id
_entity.type
_entity.pdbx_description
1 polymer ?
#
loop_
_entity_poly.entity_id
_entity_poly.type
_entity_poly.pdbx_seq_one_letter_code
_entity_poly.pdbx_strand_id
1 'polypeptide(L)'
;QHRQKVEHQKAILHQQDLATKAVITAEDNERKRMATHLHDGVGQLLMAANMNVSVLNEYKDNPENFKNITQKISNILSDAIADVRTLSHQMMPNMLIKNSLANALRDLIEKTSTPKLAVNLQIEGLEKEVDQNIQVTLYRIIQECINNTVKHSGADKIDISVIQSDKKITTEIKDNGKGFNPLKITENKDGIGLQNMKARIEMLKGKMRIDSAADRGTKVFIEIPIV
;
A
#
# COMPACT_ATOMS: atom_id res chain seq x y z
N GLN A 1 -7.92 23.82 37.94
CA GLN A 1 -7.12 23.94 36.70
C GLN A 1 -5.98 22.89 36.61
N HIS A 2 -5.17 22.67 37.67
CA HIS A 2 -4.07 21.70 37.64
C HIS A 2 -4.57 20.25 37.50
N ARG A 3 -5.61 19.85 38.24
CA ARG A 3 -6.23 18.52 38.13
C ARG A 3 -6.77 18.23 36.74
N GLN A 4 -7.46 19.18 36.14
CA GLN A 4 -7.99 19.03 34.76
C GLN A 4 -6.87 18.90 33.71
N LYS A 5 -5.74 19.62 33.87
CA LYS A 5 -4.56 19.45 32.99
C LYS A 5 -3.96 18.05 33.11
N VAL A 6 -3.85 17.50 34.32
CA VAL A 6 -3.30 16.16 34.56
C VAL A 6 -4.22 15.08 34.00
N GLU A 7 -5.53 15.20 34.15
CA GLU A 7 -6.51 14.26 33.58
C GLU A 7 -6.49 14.31 32.05
N HIS A 8 -6.43 15.50 31.46
CA HIS A 8 -6.32 15.67 30.02
C HIS A 8 -5.03 15.05 29.46
N GLN A 9 -3.92 15.23 30.15
CA GLN A 9 -2.62 14.66 29.77
C GLN A 9 -2.60 13.13 29.88
N LYS A 10 -3.25 12.55 30.90
CA LYS A 10 -3.43 11.10 31.03
C LYS A 10 -4.33 10.54 29.91
N ALA A 11 -5.40 11.25 29.54
CA ALA A 11 -6.27 10.83 28.45
C ALA A 11 -5.53 10.83 27.10
N ILE A 12 -4.68 11.84 26.84
CA ILE A 12 -3.86 11.90 25.61
C ILE A 12 -2.86 10.73 25.59
N LEU A 13 -2.15 10.47 26.70
CA LEU A 13 -1.21 9.35 26.79
C LEU A 13 -1.89 8.00 26.59
N HIS A 14 -3.07 7.81 27.17
CA HIS A 14 -3.85 6.59 26.99
C HIS A 14 -4.32 6.42 25.54
N GLN A 15 -4.74 7.49 24.89
CA GLN A 15 -5.14 7.48 23.49
C GLN A 15 -3.96 7.18 22.54
N GLN A 16 -2.77 7.70 22.85
CA GLN A 16 -1.53 7.39 22.13
C GLN A 16 -1.11 5.92 22.31
N ASP A 17 -1.22 5.36 23.51
CA ASP A 17 -0.92 3.94 23.78
C ASP A 17 -1.89 3.01 23.01
N LEU A 18 -3.17 3.33 23.00
CA LEU A 18 -4.17 2.60 22.21
C LEU A 18 -3.88 2.67 20.71
N ALA A 19 -3.54 3.85 20.19
CA ALA A 19 -3.18 4.02 18.78
C ALA A 19 -1.93 3.22 18.43
N THR A 20 -0.89 3.24 19.27
CA THR A 20 0.33 2.46 19.08
C THR A 20 0.05 0.96 19.08
N LYS A 21 -0.75 0.47 20.02
CA LYS A 21 -1.18 -0.94 20.07
C LYS A 21 -1.98 -1.34 18.83
N ALA A 22 -2.86 -0.47 18.35
CA ALA A 22 -3.62 -0.73 17.14
C ALA A 22 -2.73 -0.86 15.90
N VAL A 23 -1.71 -0.01 15.78
CA VAL A 23 -0.73 -0.08 14.66
C VAL A 23 0.07 -1.37 14.73
N ILE A 24 0.60 -1.74 15.91
CA ILE A 24 1.36 -2.99 16.10
C ILE A 24 0.48 -4.20 15.76
N THR A 25 -0.77 -4.23 16.25
CA THR A 25 -1.70 -5.32 15.96
C THR A 25 -2.02 -5.41 14.46
N ALA A 26 -2.18 -4.27 13.78
CA ALA A 26 -2.41 -4.23 12.35
C ALA A 26 -1.19 -4.75 11.56
N GLU A 27 0.02 -4.40 11.98
CA GLU A 27 1.25 -4.92 11.37
C GLU A 27 1.43 -6.42 11.57
N ASP A 28 1.13 -6.94 12.77
CA ASP A 28 1.18 -8.38 13.05
C ASP A 28 0.13 -9.16 12.24
N ASN A 29 -1.08 -8.62 12.11
CA ASN A 29 -2.12 -9.22 11.29
C ASN A 29 -1.73 -9.22 9.81
N GLU A 30 -1.12 -8.15 9.32
CA GLU A 30 -0.64 -8.07 7.94
C GLU A 30 0.50 -9.06 7.69
N ARG A 31 1.47 -9.19 8.63
CA ARG A 31 2.51 -10.23 8.57
C ARG A 31 1.93 -11.64 8.52
N LYS A 32 0.94 -11.94 9.37
CA LYS A 32 0.25 -13.23 9.38
C LYS A 32 -0.45 -13.49 8.05
N ARG A 33 -1.18 -12.49 7.52
CA ARG A 33 -1.86 -12.60 6.23
C ARG A 33 -0.87 -12.89 5.10
N MET A 34 0.28 -12.21 5.09
CA MET A 34 1.32 -12.42 4.09
C MET A 34 1.97 -13.80 4.21
N ALA A 35 2.24 -14.25 5.44
CA ALA A 35 2.80 -15.59 5.68
C ALA A 35 1.83 -16.70 5.20
N THR A 36 0.53 -16.54 5.47
CA THR A 36 -0.50 -17.46 4.96
C THR A 36 -0.55 -17.43 3.43
N HIS A 37 -0.53 -16.25 2.82
CA HIS A 37 -0.55 -16.13 1.36
C HIS A 37 0.71 -16.74 0.70
N LEU A 38 1.89 -16.56 1.30
CA LEU A 38 3.12 -17.22 0.85
C LEU A 38 3.02 -18.73 0.93
N HIS A 39 2.54 -19.25 2.06
CA HIS A 39 2.43 -20.69 2.28
C HIS A 39 1.36 -21.30 1.35
N ASP A 40 0.18 -20.74 1.29
CA ASP A 40 -0.97 -21.32 0.59
C ASP A 40 -0.97 -21.02 -0.92
N GLY A 41 -0.42 -19.89 -1.34
CA GLY A 41 -0.28 -19.55 -2.74
C GLY A 41 1.02 -20.11 -3.33
N VAL A 42 2.13 -19.44 -3.03
CA VAL A 42 3.43 -19.78 -3.62
C VAL A 42 3.89 -21.18 -3.25
N GLY A 43 3.67 -21.62 -1.99
CA GLY A 43 4.02 -22.96 -1.54
C GLY A 43 3.32 -24.05 -2.33
N GLN A 44 2.03 -23.90 -2.61
CA GLN A 44 1.26 -24.85 -3.42
C GLN A 44 1.71 -24.87 -4.88
N LEU A 45 2.01 -23.72 -5.48
CA LEU A 45 2.54 -23.64 -6.86
C LEU A 45 3.89 -24.34 -6.96
N LEU A 46 4.81 -24.10 -6.01
CA LEU A 46 6.11 -24.78 -6.00
C LEU A 46 5.97 -26.29 -5.78
N MET A 47 5.03 -26.73 -4.94
CA MET A 47 4.73 -28.16 -4.77
C MET A 47 4.21 -28.78 -6.06
N ALA A 48 3.29 -28.11 -6.74
CA ALA A 48 2.75 -28.56 -8.05
C ALA A 48 3.85 -28.61 -9.12
N ALA A 49 4.75 -27.63 -9.17
CA ALA A 49 5.92 -27.65 -10.06
C ALA A 49 6.82 -28.86 -9.75
N ASN A 50 7.15 -29.09 -8.48
CA ASN A 50 7.98 -30.20 -8.03
C ASN A 50 7.39 -31.56 -8.37
N MET A 51 6.06 -31.74 -8.21
CA MET A 51 5.36 -32.97 -8.62
C MET A 51 5.46 -33.20 -10.14
N ASN A 52 5.34 -32.16 -10.95
CA ASN A 52 5.49 -32.30 -12.40
C ASN A 52 6.96 -32.60 -12.80
N VAL A 53 7.95 -32.07 -12.07
CA VAL A 53 9.37 -32.41 -12.26
C VAL A 53 9.65 -33.87 -11.94
N SER A 54 9.07 -34.42 -10.85
CA SER A 54 9.31 -35.81 -10.42
C SER A 54 8.87 -36.86 -11.45
N VAL A 55 7.84 -36.54 -12.24
CA VAL A 55 7.36 -37.44 -13.30
C VAL A 55 7.97 -37.17 -14.68
N LEU A 56 8.81 -36.14 -14.81
CA LEU A 56 9.37 -35.71 -16.11
C LEU A 56 10.18 -36.83 -16.79
N ASN A 57 10.94 -37.61 -16.00
CA ASN A 57 11.75 -38.73 -16.50
C ASN A 57 10.92 -39.86 -17.10
N GLU A 58 9.66 -40.02 -16.70
CA GLU A 58 8.77 -41.06 -17.25
C GLU A 58 8.35 -40.75 -18.69
N TYR A 59 8.43 -39.46 -19.10
CA TYR A 59 8.02 -38.99 -20.42
C TYR A 59 9.20 -38.68 -21.34
N LYS A 60 10.44 -39.02 -20.96
CA LYS A 60 11.65 -38.72 -21.76
C LYS A 60 11.61 -39.31 -23.19
N ASP A 61 10.95 -40.47 -23.36
CA ASP A 61 10.83 -41.16 -24.62
C ASP A 61 9.59 -40.72 -25.45
N ASN A 62 8.79 -39.77 -24.93
CA ASN A 62 7.65 -39.16 -25.63
C ASN A 62 7.85 -37.64 -25.73
N PRO A 63 8.40 -37.14 -26.86
CA PRO A 63 8.78 -35.72 -26.99
C PRO A 63 7.62 -34.75 -26.81
N GLU A 64 6.41 -35.12 -27.21
CA GLU A 64 5.22 -34.25 -27.09
C GLU A 64 4.81 -34.10 -25.61
N ASN A 65 4.71 -35.19 -24.88
CA ASN A 65 4.36 -35.17 -23.46
C ASN A 65 5.45 -34.51 -22.63
N PHE A 66 6.74 -34.77 -22.96
CA PHE A 66 7.87 -34.11 -22.31
C PHE A 66 7.80 -32.58 -22.49
N LYS A 67 7.54 -32.11 -23.71
CA LYS A 67 7.37 -30.68 -24.01
C LYS A 67 6.18 -30.09 -23.25
N ASN A 68 5.04 -30.77 -23.21
CA ASN A 68 3.85 -30.30 -22.52
C ASN A 68 4.06 -30.16 -21.02
N ILE A 69 4.72 -31.12 -20.38
CA ILE A 69 5.04 -31.08 -18.95
C ILE A 69 6.04 -29.97 -18.64
N THR A 70 7.09 -29.83 -19.46
CA THR A 70 8.09 -28.76 -19.30
C THR A 70 7.44 -27.37 -19.42
N GLN A 71 6.54 -27.20 -20.38
CA GLN A 71 5.78 -25.93 -20.52
C GLN A 71 4.89 -25.68 -19.31
N LYS A 72 4.22 -26.70 -18.78
CA LYS A 72 3.40 -26.59 -17.58
C LYS A 72 4.21 -26.18 -16.37
N ILE A 73 5.40 -26.77 -16.17
CA ILE A 73 6.32 -26.41 -15.09
C ILE A 73 6.73 -24.94 -15.25
N SER A 74 7.10 -24.53 -16.46
CA SER A 74 7.48 -23.15 -16.76
C SER A 74 6.36 -22.15 -16.40
N ASN A 75 5.13 -22.46 -16.76
CA ASN A 75 3.97 -21.62 -16.44
C ASN A 75 3.75 -21.51 -14.92
N ILE A 76 3.75 -22.64 -14.20
CA ILE A 76 3.59 -22.66 -12.74
C ILE A 76 4.69 -21.85 -12.05
N LEU A 77 5.94 -21.97 -12.49
CA LEU A 77 7.05 -21.18 -11.94
C LEU A 77 6.89 -19.68 -12.25
N SER A 78 6.40 -19.34 -13.43
CA SER A 78 6.12 -17.95 -13.81
C SER A 78 5.05 -17.34 -12.93
N ASP A 79 3.98 -18.08 -12.65
CA ASP A 79 2.90 -17.66 -11.74
C ASP A 79 3.42 -17.49 -10.31
N ALA A 80 4.23 -18.45 -9.81
CA ALA A 80 4.85 -18.36 -8.49
C ALA A 80 5.78 -17.12 -8.37
N ILE A 81 6.57 -16.82 -9.41
CA ILE A 81 7.42 -15.63 -9.46
C ILE A 81 6.58 -14.34 -9.44
N ALA A 82 5.46 -14.32 -10.17
CA ALA A 82 4.56 -13.18 -10.19
C ALA A 82 3.93 -12.95 -8.80
N ASP A 83 3.51 -14.02 -8.12
CA ASP A 83 2.95 -13.95 -6.77
C ASP A 83 3.97 -13.47 -5.74
N VAL A 84 5.20 -14.02 -5.76
CA VAL A 84 6.30 -13.55 -4.89
C VAL A 84 6.61 -12.09 -5.14
N ARG A 85 6.63 -11.65 -6.40
CA ARG A 85 6.88 -10.26 -6.76
C ARG A 85 5.78 -9.34 -6.23
N THR A 86 4.52 -9.76 -6.34
CA THR A 86 3.37 -9.03 -5.82
C THR A 86 3.43 -8.90 -4.29
N LEU A 87 3.72 -9.98 -3.58
CA LEU A 87 3.89 -9.99 -2.13
C LEU A 87 5.08 -9.14 -1.68
N SER A 88 6.22 -9.23 -2.38
CA SER A 88 7.39 -8.38 -2.10
C SER A 88 7.08 -6.90 -2.27
N HIS A 89 6.28 -6.53 -3.26
CA HIS A 89 5.80 -5.15 -3.43
C HIS A 89 4.85 -4.70 -2.30
N GLN A 90 4.09 -5.63 -1.72
CA GLN A 90 3.24 -5.34 -0.56
C GLN A 90 4.02 -5.24 0.75
N MET A 91 5.07 -6.08 0.92
CA MET A 91 5.88 -6.11 2.15
C MET A 91 6.85 -4.93 2.27
N MET A 92 7.48 -4.56 1.19
CA MET A 92 8.43 -3.43 1.15
C MET A 92 8.57 -3.01 -0.30
N PRO A 93 8.34 -1.76 -0.65
CA PRO A 93 8.56 -1.33 -2.01
C PRO A 93 10.07 -1.45 -2.29
N ASN A 94 10.52 -2.57 -2.87
CA ASN A 94 11.91 -2.78 -3.30
C ASN A 94 12.42 -1.62 -4.17
N MET A 95 11.48 -0.89 -4.76
CA MET A 95 11.72 0.33 -5.50
C MET A 95 12.28 1.46 -4.63
N LEU A 96 11.91 1.53 -3.34
CA LEU A 96 12.42 2.55 -2.41
C LEU A 96 13.82 2.21 -1.85
N ILE A 97 14.24 0.94 -1.91
CA ILE A 97 15.59 0.54 -1.47
C ILE A 97 16.63 0.93 -2.53
N LYS A 98 16.24 0.92 -3.80
CA LYS A 98 17.16 1.18 -4.95
C LYS A 98 16.88 2.51 -5.65
N ASN A 99 15.72 3.11 -5.43
CA ASN A 99 15.25 4.31 -6.13
C ASN A 99 14.69 5.34 -5.13
N SER A 100 14.70 6.61 -5.51
CA SER A 100 14.04 7.68 -4.75
C SER A 100 12.51 7.49 -4.71
N LEU A 101 11.86 8.10 -3.71
CA LEU A 101 10.39 8.13 -3.62
C LEU A 101 9.76 8.63 -4.93
N ALA A 102 10.35 9.63 -5.58
CA ALA A 102 9.89 10.16 -6.86
C ALA A 102 9.82 9.09 -7.95
N ASN A 103 10.85 8.26 -8.08
CA ASN A 103 10.88 7.20 -9.09
C ASN A 103 9.89 6.07 -8.74
N ALA A 104 9.82 5.69 -7.47
CA ALA A 104 8.87 4.68 -7.02
C ALA A 104 7.40 5.10 -7.26
N LEU A 105 7.08 6.38 -7.09
CA LEU A 105 5.75 6.92 -7.39
C LEU A 105 5.47 6.94 -8.88
N ARG A 106 6.42 7.33 -9.74
CA ARG A 106 6.25 7.28 -11.21
C ARG A 106 5.94 5.87 -11.68
N ASP A 107 6.69 4.89 -11.20
CA ASP A 107 6.46 3.48 -11.53
C ASP A 107 5.09 2.96 -11.04
N LEU A 108 4.66 3.38 -9.84
CA LEU A 108 3.34 3.02 -9.33
C LEU A 108 2.24 3.56 -10.25
N ILE A 109 2.36 4.80 -10.69
CA ILE A 109 1.38 5.46 -11.55
C ILE A 109 1.35 4.86 -12.95
N GLU A 110 2.51 4.59 -13.54
CA GLU A 110 2.59 3.93 -14.84
C GLU A 110 1.86 2.58 -14.84
N LYS A 111 2.01 1.81 -13.76
CA LYS A 111 1.33 0.50 -13.60
C LYS A 111 -0.16 0.61 -13.31
N THR A 112 -0.62 1.73 -12.78
CA THR A 112 -2.02 1.90 -12.35
C THR A 112 -2.85 2.63 -13.39
N SER A 113 -2.25 3.51 -14.17
CA SER A 113 -2.94 4.24 -15.23
C SER A 113 -3.46 3.29 -16.32
N THR A 114 -4.71 3.45 -16.67
CA THR A 114 -5.39 2.66 -17.69
C THR A 114 -6.21 3.60 -18.59
N PRO A 115 -6.71 3.13 -19.77
CA PRO A 115 -7.61 3.94 -20.58
C PRO A 115 -8.88 4.41 -19.86
N LYS A 116 -9.24 3.76 -18.75
CA LYS A 116 -10.43 4.07 -17.94
C LYS A 116 -10.13 4.89 -16.71
N LEU A 117 -8.85 5.02 -16.30
CA LEU A 117 -8.42 5.76 -15.12
C LEU A 117 -7.14 6.52 -15.42
N ALA A 118 -7.24 7.82 -15.55
CA ALA A 118 -6.09 8.71 -15.68
C ALA A 118 -5.53 9.06 -14.30
N VAL A 119 -4.23 8.80 -14.07
CA VAL A 119 -3.54 9.19 -12.83
C VAL A 119 -2.46 10.19 -13.16
N ASN A 120 -2.61 11.42 -12.67
CA ASN A 120 -1.63 12.49 -12.85
C ASN A 120 -0.76 12.61 -11.60
N LEU A 121 0.54 12.80 -11.79
CA LEU A 121 1.50 12.98 -10.71
C LEU A 121 2.32 14.26 -10.91
N GLN A 122 2.31 15.12 -9.92
CA GLN A 122 3.17 16.27 -9.82
C GLN A 122 4.11 16.08 -8.62
N ILE A 123 5.41 16.24 -8.86
CA ILE A 123 6.45 16.12 -7.82
C ILE A 123 7.32 17.37 -7.88
N GLU A 124 7.53 17.99 -6.72
CA GLU A 124 8.40 19.15 -6.58
C GLU A 124 9.31 18.98 -5.35
N GLY A 125 10.61 19.27 -5.52
CA GLY A 125 11.58 19.35 -4.43
C GLY A 125 12.01 18.03 -3.79
N LEU A 126 11.57 16.87 -4.27
CA LEU A 126 11.97 15.54 -3.74
C LEU A 126 13.40 15.11 -4.14
N GLU A 127 14.26 16.06 -4.44
CA GLU A 127 15.67 15.81 -4.76
C GLU A 127 16.54 15.74 -3.50
N LYS A 128 16.06 16.27 -2.36
CA LYS A 128 16.74 16.19 -1.06
C LYS A 128 16.47 14.84 -0.41
N GLU A 129 17.46 14.36 0.35
CA GLU A 129 17.29 13.12 1.12
C GLU A 129 16.11 13.25 2.09
N VAL A 130 15.19 12.31 2.00
CA VAL A 130 14.03 12.15 2.86
C VAL A 130 14.24 10.92 3.71
N ASP A 131 13.92 11.01 5.00
CA ASP A 131 13.95 9.84 5.90
C ASP A 131 13.19 8.66 5.31
N GLN A 132 13.78 7.47 5.40
CA GLN A 132 13.25 6.25 4.78
C GLN A 132 11.85 5.90 5.29
N ASN A 133 11.56 6.14 6.58
CA ASN A 133 10.23 5.87 7.14
C ASN A 133 9.17 6.80 6.53
N ILE A 134 9.54 8.06 6.28
CA ILE A 134 8.67 9.02 5.59
C ILE A 134 8.40 8.55 4.17
N GLN A 135 9.44 8.14 3.43
CA GLN A 135 9.30 7.65 2.05
C GLN A 135 8.36 6.45 1.97
N VAL A 136 8.60 5.43 2.82
CA VAL A 136 7.79 4.20 2.87
C VAL A 136 6.34 4.51 3.24
N THR A 137 6.14 5.38 4.25
CA THR A 137 4.80 5.75 4.70
C THR A 137 4.02 6.49 3.61
N LEU A 138 4.63 7.49 2.96
CA LEU A 138 3.99 8.23 1.88
C LEU A 138 3.66 7.32 0.68
N TYR A 139 4.61 6.48 0.26
CA TYR A 139 4.36 5.53 -0.83
C TYR A 139 3.17 4.64 -0.55
N ARG A 140 3.10 4.04 0.65
CA ARG A 140 1.98 3.15 1.04
C ARG A 140 0.65 3.86 1.11
N ILE A 141 0.63 5.08 1.65
CA ILE A 141 -0.61 5.86 1.73
C ILE A 141 -1.11 6.22 0.32
N ILE A 142 -0.22 6.66 -0.56
CA ILE A 142 -0.58 6.97 -1.95
C ILE A 142 -1.10 5.72 -2.65
N GLN A 143 -0.42 4.57 -2.49
CA GLN A 143 -0.86 3.28 -3.03
C GLN A 143 -2.24 2.89 -2.51
N GLU A 144 -2.51 3.04 -1.21
CA GLU A 144 -3.80 2.73 -0.60
C GLU A 144 -4.91 3.66 -1.10
N CYS A 145 -4.63 4.97 -1.24
CA CYS A 145 -5.57 5.91 -1.82
C CYS A 145 -5.94 5.56 -3.26
N ILE A 146 -4.95 5.20 -4.08
CA ILE A 146 -5.18 4.74 -5.47
C ILE A 146 -6.03 3.46 -5.47
N ASN A 147 -5.67 2.46 -4.64
CA ASN A 147 -6.42 1.22 -4.53
C ASN A 147 -7.88 1.45 -4.11
N ASN A 148 -8.10 2.34 -3.15
CA ASN A 148 -9.43 2.70 -2.69
C ASN A 148 -10.24 3.39 -3.80
N THR A 149 -9.60 4.27 -4.57
CA THR A 149 -10.23 4.90 -5.72
C THR A 149 -10.63 3.85 -6.78
N VAL A 150 -9.72 2.97 -7.16
CA VAL A 150 -9.98 1.90 -8.14
C VAL A 150 -11.13 0.99 -7.71
N LYS A 151 -11.14 0.58 -6.42
CA LYS A 151 -12.11 -0.40 -5.91
C LYS A 151 -13.47 0.18 -5.59
N HIS A 152 -13.52 1.44 -5.15
CA HIS A 152 -14.69 1.95 -4.46
C HIS A 152 -15.27 3.24 -5.03
N SER A 153 -14.48 4.06 -5.74
CA SER A 153 -14.92 5.41 -6.07
C SER A 153 -15.68 5.52 -7.40
N GLY A 154 -15.38 4.64 -8.37
CA GLY A 154 -15.86 4.80 -9.74
C GLY A 154 -15.27 6.01 -10.47
N ALA A 155 -14.17 6.60 -9.97
CA ALA A 155 -13.48 7.71 -10.59
C ALA A 155 -12.82 7.31 -11.90
N ASP A 156 -12.70 8.27 -12.81
CA ASP A 156 -11.90 8.15 -14.04
C ASP A 156 -10.61 8.98 -13.98
N LYS A 157 -10.43 9.78 -12.90
CA LYS A 157 -9.27 10.64 -12.72
C LYS A 157 -8.81 10.69 -11.27
N ILE A 158 -7.46 10.60 -11.08
CA ILE A 158 -6.77 10.86 -9.81
C ILE A 158 -5.69 11.90 -10.08
N ASP A 159 -5.66 12.97 -9.30
CA ASP A 159 -4.57 13.95 -9.28
C ASP A 159 -3.78 13.78 -7.97
N ILE A 160 -2.47 13.61 -8.09
CA ILE A 160 -1.54 13.43 -6.96
C ILE A 160 -0.47 14.51 -7.04
N SER A 161 -0.25 15.22 -5.94
CA SER A 161 0.81 16.22 -5.79
C SER A 161 1.64 15.90 -4.57
N VAL A 162 2.97 15.88 -4.72
CA VAL A 162 3.94 15.67 -3.62
C VAL A 162 4.98 16.78 -3.70
N ILE A 163 4.99 17.65 -2.70
CA ILE A 163 5.85 18.83 -2.66
C ILE A 163 6.70 18.78 -1.39
N GLN A 164 8.01 18.79 -1.56
CA GLN A 164 8.96 18.92 -0.47
C GLN A 164 9.45 20.37 -0.37
N SER A 165 9.29 20.96 0.80
CA SER A 165 9.94 22.23 1.19
C SER A 165 11.07 21.95 2.17
N ASP A 166 11.78 22.98 2.65
CA ASP A 166 12.86 22.81 3.62
C ASP A 166 12.40 22.27 4.99
N LYS A 167 11.13 22.40 5.33
CA LYS A 167 10.60 22.06 6.67
C LYS A 167 9.56 20.97 6.67
N LYS A 168 8.99 20.61 5.52
CA LYS A 168 7.90 19.66 5.45
C LYS A 168 7.71 19.08 4.05
N ILE A 169 7.08 17.90 4.00
CA ILE A 169 6.51 17.34 2.79
C ILE A 169 4.99 17.48 2.86
N THR A 170 4.41 18.00 1.80
CA THR A 170 2.96 18.12 1.62
C THR A 170 2.53 17.19 0.49
N THR A 171 1.52 16.39 0.73
CA THR A 171 0.95 15.49 -0.27
C THR A 171 -0.55 15.72 -0.37
N GLU A 172 -1.04 15.87 -1.58
CA GLU A 172 -2.46 15.97 -1.89
C GLU A 172 -2.83 14.89 -2.90
N ILE A 173 -3.90 14.15 -2.61
CA ILE A 173 -4.44 13.10 -3.48
C ILE A 173 -5.92 13.41 -3.65
N LYS A 174 -6.38 13.55 -4.89
CA LYS A 174 -7.76 13.90 -5.21
C LYS A 174 -8.29 12.99 -6.30
N ASP A 175 -9.43 12.35 -6.06
CA ASP A 175 -10.21 11.65 -7.07
C ASP A 175 -11.52 12.41 -7.39
N ASN A 176 -12.07 12.13 -8.55
CA ASN A 176 -13.36 12.68 -9.00
C ASN A 176 -14.51 11.66 -8.90
N GLY A 177 -14.39 10.68 -8.01
CA GLY A 177 -15.38 9.61 -7.84
C GLY A 177 -16.61 10.03 -7.03
N LYS A 178 -17.40 9.04 -6.64
CA LYS A 178 -18.66 9.23 -5.90
C LYS A 178 -18.47 9.78 -4.47
N GLY A 179 -17.24 9.77 -3.94
CA GLY A 179 -16.96 10.16 -2.57
C GLY A 179 -17.66 9.28 -1.53
N PHE A 180 -17.58 9.69 -0.26
CA PHE A 180 -18.19 9.03 0.88
C PHE A 180 -18.37 9.99 2.06
N ASN A 181 -19.09 9.56 3.08
CA ASN A 181 -19.18 10.30 4.34
C ASN A 181 -18.12 9.77 5.33
N PRO A 182 -17.06 10.54 5.65
CA PRO A 182 -15.99 10.08 6.54
C PRO A 182 -16.48 9.71 7.95
N LEU A 183 -17.54 10.33 8.46
CA LEU A 183 -18.08 10.06 9.79
C LEU A 183 -18.75 8.69 9.90
N LYS A 184 -19.35 8.19 8.81
CA LYS A 184 -20.02 6.88 8.78
C LYS A 184 -19.03 5.71 8.66
N ILE A 185 -17.83 5.94 8.14
CA ILE A 185 -16.83 4.89 7.93
C ILE A 185 -16.09 4.55 9.21
N THR A 186 -15.95 5.49 10.16
CA THR A 186 -15.30 5.24 11.46
C THR A 186 -16.02 4.21 12.31
N GLU A 187 -17.29 3.91 12.05
CA GLU A 187 -18.09 2.94 12.78
C GLU A 187 -18.06 1.51 12.18
N ASN A 188 -17.56 1.34 10.96
CA ASN A 188 -17.56 0.06 10.23
C ASN A 188 -16.13 -0.47 10.01
N LYS A 189 -16.02 -1.80 9.81
CA LYS A 189 -14.74 -2.49 9.49
C LYS A 189 -14.02 -1.92 8.26
N ASP A 190 -14.71 -1.24 7.37
CA ASP A 190 -14.16 -0.59 6.17
C ASP A 190 -13.33 0.67 6.49
N GLY A 191 -13.42 1.20 7.72
CA GLY A 191 -12.64 2.35 8.20
C GLY A 191 -11.23 2.03 8.67
N ILE A 192 -10.84 0.76 8.77
CA ILE A 192 -9.54 0.34 9.30
C ILE A 192 -8.37 0.91 8.46
N GLY A 193 -8.50 0.93 7.13
CA GLY A 193 -7.48 1.48 6.24
C GLY A 193 -7.20 2.96 6.50
N LEU A 194 -8.26 3.76 6.63
CA LEU A 194 -8.15 5.20 6.89
C LEU A 194 -7.57 5.50 8.28
N GLN A 195 -7.96 4.73 9.30
CA GLN A 195 -7.44 4.86 10.66
C GLN A 195 -5.94 4.51 10.71
N ASN A 196 -5.54 3.43 10.03
CA ASN A 196 -4.13 3.02 9.94
C ASN A 196 -3.27 4.07 9.22
N MET A 197 -3.78 4.66 8.12
CA MET A 197 -3.07 5.75 7.44
C MET A 197 -2.87 6.93 8.37
N LYS A 198 -3.92 7.35 9.09
CA LYS A 198 -3.86 8.47 10.03
C LYS A 198 -2.86 8.20 11.16
N ALA A 199 -2.91 7.02 11.79
CA ALA A 199 -1.99 6.63 12.85
C ALA A 199 -0.51 6.66 12.38
N ARG A 200 -0.22 6.17 11.18
CA ARG A 200 1.15 6.21 10.61
C ARG A 200 1.64 7.63 10.39
N ILE A 201 0.78 8.53 9.94
CA ILE A 201 1.15 9.95 9.77
C ILE A 201 1.38 10.62 11.13
N GLU A 202 0.57 10.33 12.14
CA GLU A 202 0.73 10.86 13.49
C GLU A 202 2.05 10.38 14.14
N MET A 203 2.49 9.14 13.91
CA MET A 203 3.80 8.64 14.34
C MET A 203 4.97 9.46 13.77
N LEU A 204 4.83 9.99 12.56
CA LEU A 204 5.79 10.88 11.92
C LEU A 204 5.59 12.36 12.32
N LYS A 205 4.81 12.64 13.37
CA LYS A 205 4.41 13.98 13.81
C LYS A 205 3.73 14.80 12.72
N GLY A 206 3.19 14.12 11.71
CA GLY A 206 2.46 14.71 10.60
C GLY A 206 0.97 14.90 10.91
N LYS A 207 0.27 15.47 9.94
CA LYS A 207 -1.17 15.69 9.96
C LYS A 207 -1.79 15.13 8.70
N MET A 208 -2.97 14.51 8.85
CA MET A 208 -3.75 14.01 7.72
C MET A 208 -5.19 14.50 7.85
N ARG A 209 -5.73 14.99 6.73
CA ARG A 209 -7.12 15.41 6.61
C ARG A 209 -7.74 14.75 5.39
N ILE A 210 -8.97 14.28 5.54
CA ILE A 210 -9.77 13.70 4.46
C ILE A 210 -11.01 14.55 4.29
N ASP A 211 -11.21 15.01 3.06
CA ASP A 211 -12.36 15.79 2.63
C ASP A 211 -13.11 14.96 1.58
N SER A 212 -14.30 14.49 1.91
CA SER A 212 -15.10 13.68 0.99
C SER A 212 -16.59 13.89 1.28
N ALA A 213 -17.37 13.92 0.25
CA ALA A 213 -18.84 14.00 0.32
C ALA A 213 -19.43 13.24 -0.87
N ALA A 214 -20.71 12.85 -0.77
CA ALA A 214 -21.42 12.18 -1.85
C ALA A 214 -21.34 13.01 -3.15
N ASP A 215 -20.95 12.34 -4.24
CA ASP A 215 -20.83 12.89 -5.59
C ASP A 215 -19.82 14.04 -5.75
N ARG A 216 -18.86 14.17 -4.79
CA ARG A 216 -17.80 15.20 -4.83
C ARG A 216 -16.39 14.64 -4.87
N GLY A 217 -16.26 13.30 -4.98
CA GLY A 217 -14.97 12.64 -4.91
C GLY A 217 -14.35 12.68 -3.51
N THR A 218 -13.07 12.34 -3.44
CA THR A 218 -12.30 12.33 -2.20
C THR A 218 -11.02 13.13 -2.36
N LYS A 219 -10.68 13.91 -1.35
CA LYS A 219 -9.43 14.62 -1.23
C LYS A 219 -8.75 14.23 0.07
N VAL A 220 -7.53 13.71 -0.04
CA VAL A 220 -6.66 13.39 1.09
C VAL A 220 -5.51 14.40 1.10
N PHE A 221 -5.32 15.07 2.21
CA PHE A 221 -4.24 16.02 2.44
C PHE A 221 -3.36 15.53 3.56
N ILE A 222 -2.04 15.51 3.34
CA ILE A 222 -1.03 15.03 4.28
C ILE A 222 0.07 16.09 4.40
N GLU A 223 0.50 16.35 5.62
CA GLU A 223 1.64 17.19 5.94
C GLU A 223 2.55 16.46 6.92
N ILE A 224 3.83 16.26 6.59
CA ILE A 224 4.83 15.63 7.44
C ILE A 224 5.99 16.61 7.62
N PRO A 225 6.35 16.97 8.88
CA PRO A 225 7.53 17.77 9.13
C PRO A 225 8.79 16.99 8.81
N ILE A 226 9.78 17.66 8.19
CA ILE A 226 11.13 17.14 8.00
C ILE A 226 12.08 18.01 8.82
N VAL A 227 12.98 17.33 9.55
CA VAL A 227 13.97 17.99 10.44
C VAL A 227 15.30 18.06 9.72
#